data_b3bfd0c226a42e3212da130268776682
#
_entry.id   b3bfd0c226a42e3212da130268776682
#
_cell.length_a   1.000
_cell.length_b   1.000
_cell.length_c   1.000
_cell.angle_alpha   90.00
_cell.angle_beta   90.00
_cell.angle_gamma   90.00
#
_symmetry.space_group_name_H-M   'P 1'
#
loop_
_entity.id
_entity.type
_entity.pdbx_description
1 polymer ?
#
loop_
_entity_poly.entity_id
_entity_poly.type
_entity_poly.pdbx_seq_one_letter_code
_entity_poly.pdbx_strand_id
1 'polypeptide(L)'
;MQYQNVQQLALENNNFRKVLFTNEHSQVVLMSVLPGEDIGREVHDDVDQVLVFVKGAGEAVVGKDKHHIGPGDMFVVPAGTEHDFINTGNEALKLFTVYSPPEHPDGVVQVTKADAEPHRSTS
;
A
#
# COMPACT_ATOMS: atom_id res chain seq x y z
N MET A 1 -13.05 -5.17 -17.66
CA MET A 1 -12.85 -5.81 -16.34
C MET A 1 -13.49 -4.94 -15.29
N GLN A 2 -14.17 -5.53 -14.34
CA GLN A 2 -14.87 -4.77 -13.32
C GLN A 2 -14.70 -5.46 -11.96
N TYR A 3 -14.38 -4.68 -10.94
CA TYR A 3 -14.37 -5.14 -9.55
C TYR A 3 -15.44 -4.37 -8.80
N GLN A 4 -16.45 -5.09 -8.32
CA GLN A 4 -17.49 -4.49 -7.52
C GLN A 4 -17.07 -4.47 -6.06
N ASN A 5 -17.41 -3.37 -5.38
CA ASN A 5 -17.19 -3.23 -3.95
C ASN A 5 -15.73 -3.45 -3.56
N VAL A 6 -14.82 -2.69 -4.19
CA VAL A 6 -13.39 -2.77 -3.94
C VAL A 6 -13.06 -2.49 -2.47
N GLN A 7 -13.85 -1.65 -1.81
CA GLN A 7 -13.69 -1.40 -0.38
C GLN A 7 -13.84 -2.70 0.42
N GLN A 8 -14.85 -3.52 0.09
CA GLN A 8 -15.04 -4.79 0.76
C GLN A 8 -13.91 -5.76 0.49
N LEU A 9 -13.39 -5.79 -0.74
CA LEU A 9 -12.22 -6.61 -1.07
C LEU A 9 -11.02 -6.22 -0.20
N ALA A 10 -10.80 -4.93 0.00
CA ALA A 10 -9.72 -4.45 0.85
C ALA A 10 -9.94 -4.83 2.30
N LEU A 11 -11.19 -4.71 2.80
CA LEU A 11 -11.53 -5.07 4.18
C LEU A 11 -11.29 -6.56 4.44
N GLU A 12 -11.57 -7.42 3.48
CA GLU A 12 -11.43 -8.87 3.62
C GLU A 12 -10.01 -9.36 3.40
N ASN A 13 -9.14 -8.53 2.83
CA ASN A 13 -7.77 -8.93 2.58
C ASN A 13 -6.95 -8.92 3.87
N ASN A 14 -6.33 -10.06 4.18
CA ASN A 14 -5.45 -10.19 5.34
C ASN A 14 -3.98 -10.36 4.94
N ASN A 15 -3.66 -10.26 3.66
CA ASN A 15 -2.28 -10.32 3.19
C ASN A 15 -1.64 -8.95 3.32
N PHE A 16 -0.36 -8.91 3.65
CA PHE A 16 0.37 -7.64 3.64
C PHE A 16 0.25 -6.98 2.28
N ARG A 17 0.47 -7.74 1.20
CA ARG A 17 0.34 -7.25 -0.17
C ARG A 17 -0.28 -8.32 -1.05
N LYS A 18 -1.32 -7.94 -1.78
CA LYS A 18 -1.96 -8.82 -2.76
C LYS A 18 -2.25 -8.03 -4.01
N VAL A 19 -1.56 -8.35 -5.10
CA VAL A 19 -1.83 -7.72 -6.39
C VAL A 19 -3.19 -8.19 -6.87
N LEU A 20 -4.12 -7.25 -7.08
CA LEU A 20 -5.46 -7.55 -7.56
C LEU A 20 -5.46 -7.73 -9.06
N PHE A 21 -4.87 -6.81 -9.79
CA PHE A 21 -4.65 -6.94 -11.24
C PHE A 21 -3.54 -6.01 -11.70
N THR A 22 -2.98 -6.35 -12.87
CA THR A 22 -1.92 -5.57 -13.51
C THR A 22 -2.29 -5.32 -14.96
N ASN A 23 -2.26 -4.06 -15.36
CA ASN A 23 -2.38 -3.64 -16.75
C ASN A 23 -1.05 -3.00 -17.19
N GLU A 24 -0.99 -2.61 -18.46
CA GLU A 24 0.23 -2.01 -19.02
C GLU A 24 0.64 -0.73 -18.29
N HIS A 25 -0.31 0.12 -17.91
CA HIS A 25 -0.03 1.44 -17.36
C HIS A 25 -0.46 1.61 -15.89
N SER A 26 -1.06 0.59 -15.29
CA SER A 26 -1.52 0.69 -13.91
C SER A 26 -1.64 -0.68 -13.25
N GLN A 27 -1.59 -0.66 -11.94
CA GLN A 27 -1.70 -1.88 -11.13
C GLN A 27 -2.45 -1.54 -9.85
N VAL A 28 -3.38 -2.41 -9.46
CA VAL A 28 -4.13 -2.25 -8.22
C VAL A 28 -3.71 -3.33 -7.23
N VAL A 29 -3.42 -2.91 -6.00
CA VAL A 29 -2.89 -3.76 -4.94
C VAL A 29 -3.71 -3.55 -3.68
N LEU A 30 -4.05 -4.65 -3.01
CA LEU A 30 -4.69 -4.63 -1.70
C LEU A 30 -3.61 -4.82 -0.63
N MET A 31 -3.73 -4.09 0.48
CA MET A 31 -2.77 -4.21 1.58
C MET A 31 -3.45 -4.25 2.94
N SER A 32 -2.84 -4.98 3.85
CA SER A 32 -3.21 -5.03 5.25
C SER A 32 -1.93 -4.90 6.08
N VAL A 33 -1.86 -3.84 6.87
CA VAL A 33 -0.67 -3.52 7.68
C VAL A 33 -1.03 -3.73 9.13
N LEU A 34 -0.30 -4.59 9.83
CA LEU A 34 -0.58 -4.90 11.23
C LEU A 34 -0.18 -3.74 12.15
N PRO A 35 -0.78 -3.65 13.35
CA PRO A 35 -0.39 -2.62 14.31
C PRO A 35 1.10 -2.61 14.58
N GLY A 36 1.69 -1.42 14.57
CA GLY A 36 3.13 -1.24 14.76
C GLY A 36 3.98 -1.43 13.53
N GLU A 37 3.40 -1.95 12.46
CA GLU A 37 4.11 -2.10 11.18
C GLU A 37 3.90 -0.89 10.29
N ASP A 38 4.71 -0.80 9.26
CA ASP A 38 4.58 0.21 8.21
C ASP A 38 4.68 -0.47 6.85
N ILE A 39 4.29 0.27 5.81
CA ILE A 39 4.47 -0.20 4.43
C ILE A 39 5.96 -0.25 4.09
N GLY A 40 6.72 0.68 4.62
CA GLY A 40 8.15 0.82 4.38
C GLY A 40 8.46 2.16 3.74
N ARG A 41 9.55 2.79 4.20
CA ARG A 41 9.99 4.05 3.61
C ARG A 41 10.53 3.79 2.22
N GLU A 42 9.96 4.43 1.23
CA GLU A 42 10.29 4.18 -0.17
C GLU A 42 10.32 5.46 -0.98
N VAL A 43 11.07 5.42 -2.08
CA VAL A 43 11.03 6.41 -3.15
C VAL A 43 10.91 5.62 -4.45
N HIS A 44 9.87 5.92 -5.21
CA HIS A 44 9.69 5.35 -6.55
C HIS A 44 9.96 6.45 -7.56
N ASP A 45 11.06 6.35 -8.29
CA ASP A 45 11.52 7.44 -9.16
C ASP A 45 10.61 7.66 -10.36
N ASP A 46 9.92 6.63 -10.82
CA ASP A 46 9.15 6.67 -12.05
C ASP A 46 7.73 6.12 -11.90
N VAL A 47 7.22 6.03 -10.67
CA VAL A 47 5.89 5.49 -10.39
C VAL A 47 5.12 6.49 -9.53
N ASP A 48 3.93 6.87 -10.01
CA ASP A 48 2.96 7.58 -9.19
C ASP A 48 2.14 6.57 -8.41
N GLN A 49 1.78 6.91 -7.18
CA GLN A 49 1.01 6.01 -6.34
C GLN A 49 -0.16 6.75 -5.70
N VAL A 50 -1.34 6.12 -5.75
CA VAL A 50 -2.53 6.58 -5.06
C VAL A 50 -2.91 5.54 -4.03
N LEU A 51 -3.16 5.96 -2.78
CA LEU A 51 -3.54 5.07 -1.70
C LEU A 51 -4.87 5.52 -1.14
N VAL A 52 -5.80 4.57 -0.97
CA VAL A 52 -7.11 4.83 -0.36
C VAL A 52 -7.25 3.92 0.85
N PHE A 53 -7.40 4.52 2.02
CA PHE A 53 -7.51 3.77 3.28
C PHE A 53 -8.97 3.53 3.62
N VAL A 54 -9.30 2.31 3.98
CA VAL A 54 -10.69 1.90 4.21
C VAL A 54 -10.98 1.54 5.66
N LYS A 55 -9.94 1.22 6.45
CA LYS A 55 -10.10 0.86 7.86
C LYS A 55 -8.81 1.08 8.61
N GLY A 56 -8.93 1.45 9.88
CA GLY A 56 -7.79 1.61 10.78
C GLY A 56 -7.34 3.06 10.89
N ALA A 57 -6.26 3.26 11.62
CA ALA A 57 -5.68 4.58 11.86
C ALA A 57 -4.16 4.50 11.71
N GLY A 58 -3.57 5.58 11.26
CA GLY A 58 -2.13 5.60 11.08
C GLY A 58 -1.59 6.99 10.86
N GLU A 59 -0.33 7.03 10.44
CA GLU A 59 0.38 8.25 10.11
C GLU A 59 0.99 8.11 8.72
N ALA A 60 0.75 9.08 7.87
CA ALA A 60 1.37 9.17 6.55
C ALA A 60 2.51 10.18 6.62
N VAL A 61 3.66 9.79 6.09
CA VAL A 61 4.79 10.69 5.89
C VAL A 61 5.01 10.78 4.38
N VAL A 62 4.76 11.96 3.81
CA VAL A 62 4.93 12.20 2.39
C VAL A 62 5.88 13.38 2.23
N GLY A 63 7.10 13.11 1.77
CA GLY A 63 8.15 14.10 1.80
C GLY A 63 8.44 14.53 3.23
N LYS A 64 8.24 15.81 3.51
CA LYS A 64 8.43 16.38 4.86
C LYS A 64 7.14 16.50 5.66
N ASP A 65 6.01 16.22 5.03
CA ASP A 65 4.69 16.42 5.65
C ASP A 65 4.23 15.16 6.34
N LYS A 66 3.60 15.34 7.50
CA LYS A 66 2.97 14.25 8.26
C LYS A 66 1.49 14.50 8.36
N HIS A 67 0.70 13.45 8.19
CA HIS A 67 -0.75 13.51 8.23
C HIS A 67 -1.29 12.30 8.97
N HIS A 68 -2.43 12.47 9.64
CA HIS A 68 -3.17 11.33 10.16
C HIS A 68 -3.85 10.57 9.02
N ILE A 69 -3.97 9.25 9.19
CA ILE A 69 -4.71 8.39 8.30
C ILE A 69 -5.97 7.91 9.01
N GLY A 70 -7.11 8.01 8.33
CA GLY A 70 -8.37 7.44 8.78
C GLY A 70 -9.15 6.85 7.62
N PRO A 71 -10.26 6.13 7.92
CA PRO A 71 -11.08 5.54 6.86
C PRO A 71 -11.61 6.60 5.91
N GLY A 72 -11.50 6.33 4.61
CA GLY A 72 -11.93 7.23 3.55
C GLY A 72 -10.86 8.20 3.08
N ASP A 73 -9.69 8.22 3.71
CA ASP A 73 -8.61 9.11 3.31
C ASP A 73 -7.89 8.59 2.08
N MET A 74 -7.51 9.52 1.21
CA MET A 74 -6.73 9.23 0.01
C MET A 74 -5.45 10.04 0.04
N PHE A 75 -4.35 9.39 -0.30
CA PHE A 75 -3.04 10.05 -0.45
C PHE A 75 -2.53 9.85 -1.86
N VAL A 76 -1.92 10.89 -2.40
CA VAL A 76 -1.28 10.85 -3.71
C VAL A 76 0.20 11.08 -3.51
N VAL A 77 1.00 10.14 -3.98
CA VAL A 77 2.46 10.21 -3.89
C VAL A 77 3.01 10.29 -5.31
N PRO A 78 3.41 11.49 -5.74
CA PRO A 78 4.04 11.63 -7.07
C PRO A 78 5.38 10.90 -7.13
N ALA A 79 5.76 10.46 -8.32
CA ALA A 79 7.07 9.85 -8.54
C ALA A 79 8.17 10.74 -7.96
N GLY A 80 9.17 10.10 -7.35
CA GLY A 80 10.31 10.80 -6.77
C GLY A 80 10.10 11.33 -5.35
N THR A 81 8.92 11.10 -4.75
CA THR A 81 8.63 11.58 -3.40
C THR A 81 8.84 10.46 -2.39
N GLU A 82 9.72 10.69 -1.41
CA GLU A 82 9.92 9.74 -0.32
C GLU A 82 8.67 9.69 0.54
N HIS A 83 8.26 8.49 0.93
CA HIS A 83 7.01 8.31 1.68
C HIS A 83 7.04 7.06 2.55
N ASP A 84 6.20 7.05 3.57
CA ASP A 84 5.92 5.88 4.40
C ASP A 84 4.52 6.02 5.00
N PHE A 85 3.87 4.88 5.23
CA PHE A 85 2.54 4.81 5.83
C PHE A 85 2.61 3.83 6.99
N ILE A 86 2.34 4.33 8.19
CA ILE A 86 2.62 3.62 9.44
C ILE A 86 1.31 3.34 10.16
N ASN A 87 1.10 2.10 10.59
CA ASN A 87 -0.06 1.77 11.40
C ASN A 87 0.23 2.13 12.86
N THR A 88 -0.38 3.22 13.34
CA THR A 88 -0.26 3.67 14.73
C THR A 88 -1.47 3.30 15.57
N GLY A 89 -2.42 2.57 14.98
CA GLY A 89 -3.63 2.13 15.66
C GLY A 89 -3.48 0.77 16.32
N ASN A 90 -4.62 0.22 16.73
CA ASN A 90 -4.68 -1.09 17.41
C ASN A 90 -5.40 -2.16 16.60
N GLU A 91 -5.69 -1.89 15.35
CA GLU A 91 -6.27 -2.85 14.41
C GLU A 91 -5.55 -2.75 13.08
N ALA A 92 -5.75 -3.73 12.19
CA ALA A 92 -5.10 -3.74 10.89
C ALA A 92 -5.50 -2.50 10.08
N LEU A 93 -4.53 -1.88 9.45
CA LEU A 93 -4.73 -0.75 8.53
C LEU A 93 -4.96 -1.34 7.14
N LYS A 94 -6.17 -1.14 6.61
CA LYS A 94 -6.61 -1.74 5.35
C LYS A 94 -6.70 -0.69 4.27
N LEU A 95 -6.19 -1.02 3.09
CA LEU A 95 -6.18 -0.07 1.97
C LEU A 95 -6.14 -0.79 0.64
N PHE A 96 -6.45 -0.04 -0.40
CA PHE A 96 -6.05 -0.42 -1.76
C PHE A 96 -5.22 0.71 -2.34
N THR A 97 -4.32 0.36 -3.23
CA THR A 97 -3.40 1.33 -3.81
C THR A 97 -3.25 1.09 -5.30
N VAL A 98 -3.01 2.16 -6.04
CA VAL A 98 -2.84 2.12 -7.48
C VAL A 98 -1.44 2.63 -7.80
N TYR A 99 -0.68 1.83 -8.53
CA TYR A 99 0.64 2.19 -9.06
C TYR A 99 0.52 2.48 -10.55
N SER A 100 1.14 3.54 -11.01
CA SER A 100 1.15 3.94 -12.42
C SER A 100 2.56 4.40 -12.81
N PRO A 101 3.29 3.58 -13.54
CA PRO A 101 3.02 2.22 -14.03
C PRO A 101 3.11 1.15 -12.94
N PRO A 102 2.89 -0.12 -13.27
CA PRO A 102 2.99 -1.20 -12.29
C PRO A 102 4.34 -1.26 -11.58
N GLU A 103 4.31 -1.54 -10.28
CA GLU A 103 5.51 -1.60 -9.44
C GLU A 103 5.91 -3.03 -9.09
N HIS A 104 4.93 -3.92 -8.94
CA HIS A 104 5.16 -5.29 -8.47
C HIS A 104 4.90 -6.29 -9.59
N PRO A 105 5.54 -7.49 -9.54
CA PRO A 105 5.21 -8.54 -10.50
C PRO A 105 3.72 -8.92 -10.41
N ASP A 106 3.13 -9.27 -11.55
CA ASP A 106 1.73 -9.67 -11.59
C ASP A 106 1.49 -10.89 -10.71
N GLY A 107 0.35 -10.91 -10.04
CA GLY A 107 -0.07 -12.04 -9.23
C GLY A 107 0.63 -12.20 -7.89
N VAL A 108 1.45 -11.24 -7.48
CA VAL A 108 2.16 -11.31 -6.19
C VAL A 108 1.16 -11.37 -5.05
N VAL A 109 1.40 -12.32 -4.13
CA VAL A 109 0.73 -12.39 -2.83
C VAL A 109 1.81 -12.55 -1.77
N GLN A 110 1.90 -11.59 -0.87
CA GLN A 110 2.83 -11.61 0.26
C GLN A 110 2.01 -11.57 1.54
N VAL A 111 2.00 -12.68 2.27
CA VAL A 111 1.11 -12.84 3.43
C VAL A 111 1.51 -11.92 4.55
N THR A 112 2.82 -11.77 4.79
CA THR A 112 3.36 -10.93 5.85
C THR A 112 4.29 -9.88 5.29
N LYS A 113 4.57 -8.86 6.09
CA LYS A 113 5.56 -7.85 5.72
C LYS A 113 6.94 -8.47 5.51
N ALA A 114 7.29 -9.48 6.32
CA ALA A 114 8.57 -10.17 6.18
C ALA A 114 8.72 -10.82 4.79
N ASP A 115 7.63 -11.33 4.22
CA ASP A 115 7.64 -11.91 2.88
C ASP A 115 7.95 -10.87 1.81
N ALA A 116 7.61 -9.62 2.08
CA ALA A 116 7.77 -8.52 1.11
C ALA A 116 9.15 -7.89 1.18
N GLU A 117 9.89 -8.08 2.27
CA GLU A 117 11.18 -7.43 2.43
C GLU A 117 12.23 -8.08 1.55
N PRO A 118 13.13 -7.28 0.95
CA PRO A 118 14.20 -7.84 0.15
C PRO A 118 15.15 -8.66 1.02
N HIS A 119 15.75 -9.69 0.41
CA HIS A 119 16.72 -10.54 1.08
C HIS A 119 18.02 -9.77 1.25
N ARG A 120 18.34 -9.41 2.48
CA ARG A 120 19.55 -8.63 2.77
C ARG A 120 20.83 -9.40 2.47
N SER A 121 20.78 -10.71 2.59
CA SER A 121 21.95 -11.55 2.35
C SER A 121 22.44 -11.48 0.91
N THR A 122 21.60 -11.03 0.00
CA THR A 122 21.96 -10.90 -1.40
C THR A 122 22.52 -9.53 -1.74
N SER A 123 22.42 -8.65 -0.82
CA SER A 123 22.86 -7.28 -1.01
C SER A 123 24.30 -7.13 -0.63
#